data_ee48fd980b547df309d5bea87dfc5847
#
_entry.id   ee48fd980b547df309d5bea87dfc5847
#
_cell.length_a   1.000
_cell.length_b   1.000
_cell.length_c   1.000
_cell.angle_alpha   90.00
_cell.angle_beta   90.00
_cell.angle_gamma   90.00
#
_symmetry.space_group_name_H-M   'P 1'
#
loop_
_entity.id
_entity.type
_entity.pdbx_description
1 polymer ?
#
loop_
_entity_poly.entity_id
_entity_poly.type
_entity_poly.pdbx_seq_one_letter_code
_entity_poly.pdbx_strand_id
1 'polypeptide(L)'
;WGVEIIFGLPGDGINGIMEALRRRQDKVRFIQARHEEAAAFMACGYAKYTGKLGACLATSGPGGIHLLNGLYDAKLDGQPVLAITGHHYHDLIDTHAQQDVNLDRLFADVAVYNTRVMGAAHVENVVDLACRTALGYRGVAHINFPVDLQDQEVRERSKRNVANHTSDVLAHRARLPAEADIVKAAAVLNGRKKIAILCGQGALDATDELEEVAERLGAPIIKALLGKAAVPDMSPYTTGGIGLLGTKPSQEALEQCDTLLMVGTSFPYIEFLPKPGAARGVQID
;
A
#
# COMPACT_ATOMS: atom_id res chain seq x y z
N TRP A 1 -7.00 -4.79 -14.00
CA TRP A 1 -6.62 -4.60 -12.60
C TRP A 1 -7.53 -3.62 -11.84
N GLY A 2 -8.57 -3.07 -12.51
CA GLY A 2 -9.59 -2.23 -11.88
C GLY A 2 -9.16 -0.78 -11.60
N VAL A 3 -8.14 -0.27 -12.28
CA VAL A 3 -7.77 1.15 -12.18
C VAL A 3 -8.78 1.99 -12.97
N GLU A 4 -9.62 2.71 -12.25
CA GLU A 4 -10.66 3.59 -12.82
C GLU A 4 -10.28 5.08 -12.74
N ILE A 5 -9.33 5.41 -11.85
CA ILE A 5 -8.92 6.80 -11.59
C ILE A 5 -7.40 6.88 -11.52
N ILE A 6 -6.84 7.91 -12.16
CA ILE A 6 -5.44 8.29 -12.03
C ILE A 6 -5.38 9.75 -11.55
N PHE A 7 -4.66 9.98 -10.45
CA PHE A 7 -4.41 11.32 -9.91
C PHE A 7 -3.08 11.84 -10.44
N GLY A 8 -2.99 13.11 -10.84
CA GLY A 8 -1.73 13.60 -11.37
C GLY A 8 -1.71 15.09 -11.68
N LEU A 9 -0.56 15.54 -12.15
CA LEU A 9 -0.38 16.87 -12.70
C LEU A 9 0.16 16.75 -14.13
N PRO A 10 -0.49 17.38 -15.14
CA PRO A 10 0.00 17.38 -16.51
C PRO A 10 1.38 18.01 -16.63
N GLY A 11 2.20 17.48 -17.54
CA GLY A 11 3.52 18.00 -17.88
C GLY A 11 4.02 17.41 -19.18
N ASP A 12 5.02 18.01 -19.76
CA ASP A 12 5.55 17.68 -21.10
C ASP A 12 6.09 16.25 -21.22
N GLY A 13 6.70 15.72 -20.17
CA GLY A 13 7.24 14.36 -20.15
C GLY A 13 6.18 13.25 -20.17
N ILE A 14 4.87 13.58 -20.13
CA ILE A 14 3.76 12.61 -20.14
C ILE A 14 2.67 12.96 -21.15
N ASN A 15 2.96 13.75 -22.16
CA ASN A 15 1.97 14.23 -23.13
C ASN A 15 1.26 13.07 -23.86
N GLY A 16 1.98 12.02 -24.27
CA GLY A 16 1.39 10.86 -24.92
C GLY A 16 0.43 10.10 -24.01
N ILE A 17 0.78 9.94 -22.72
CA ILE A 17 -0.10 9.32 -21.72
C ILE A 17 -1.35 10.20 -21.50
N MET A 18 -1.17 11.52 -21.38
CA MET A 18 -2.30 12.46 -21.22
C MET A 18 -3.27 12.39 -22.40
N GLU A 19 -2.76 12.31 -23.62
CA GLU A 19 -3.61 12.15 -24.82
C GLU A 19 -4.33 10.79 -24.82
N ALA A 20 -3.67 9.72 -24.41
CA ALA A 20 -4.30 8.41 -24.26
C ALA A 20 -5.43 8.45 -23.22
N LEU A 21 -5.22 9.11 -22.07
CA LEU A 21 -6.25 9.29 -21.05
C LEU A 21 -7.42 10.15 -21.56
N ARG A 22 -7.13 11.22 -22.32
CA ARG A 22 -8.19 12.03 -22.94
C ARG A 22 -9.08 11.20 -23.87
N ARG A 23 -8.51 10.27 -24.62
CA ARG A 23 -9.26 9.38 -25.52
C ARG A 23 -10.02 8.26 -24.80
N ARG A 24 -9.68 7.97 -23.57
CA ARG A 24 -10.22 6.86 -22.77
C ARG A 24 -10.88 7.30 -21.48
N GLN A 25 -11.41 8.54 -21.43
CA GLN A 25 -12.11 9.08 -20.28
C GLN A 25 -13.33 8.26 -19.83
N ASP A 26 -13.90 7.50 -20.77
CA ASP A 26 -14.97 6.55 -20.52
C ASP A 26 -14.55 5.35 -19.64
N LYS A 27 -13.24 5.03 -19.61
CA LYS A 27 -12.69 3.90 -18.86
C LYS A 27 -11.83 4.31 -17.68
N VAL A 28 -10.97 5.30 -17.86
CA VAL A 28 -10.03 5.78 -16.83
C VAL A 28 -10.14 7.28 -16.71
N ARG A 29 -10.62 7.75 -15.58
CA ARG A 29 -10.78 9.17 -15.28
C ARG A 29 -9.47 9.75 -14.75
N PHE A 30 -9.00 10.82 -15.35
CA PHE A 30 -7.88 11.62 -14.83
C PHE A 30 -8.40 12.69 -13.87
N ILE A 31 -7.84 12.75 -12.67
CA ILE A 31 -8.11 13.77 -11.66
C ILE A 31 -6.87 14.62 -11.49
N GLN A 32 -6.95 15.87 -11.94
CA GLN A 32 -5.85 16.81 -11.83
C GLN A 32 -5.67 17.28 -10.39
N ALA A 33 -4.46 17.11 -9.87
CA ALA A 33 -4.01 17.73 -8.64
C ALA A 33 -3.30 19.06 -8.94
N ARG A 34 -3.05 19.88 -7.92
CA ARG A 34 -2.28 21.13 -8.05
C ARG A 34 -0.78 20.94 -7.76
N HIS A 35 -0.41 19.78 -7.27
CA HIS A 35 0.96 19.36 -6.96
C HIS A 35 1.04 17.84 -6.99
N GLU A 36 2.14 17.29 -7.44
CA GLU A 36 2.30 15.84 -7.61
C GLU A 36 2.31 15.10 -6.27
N GLU A 37 2.84 15.72 -5.22
CA GLU A 37 2.77 15.19 -3.86
C GLU A 37 1.31 14.94 -3.44
N ALA A 38 0.43 15.91 -3.71
CA ALA A 38 -1.00 15.75 -3.44
C ALA A 38 -1.60 14.60 -4.27
N ALA A 39 -1.18 14.43 -5.53
CA ALA A 39 -1.64 13.31 -6.36
C ALA A 39 -1.23 11.96 -5.77
N ALA A 40 -0.01 11.83 -5.24
CA ALA A 40 0.45 10.61 -4.58
C ALA A 40 -0.32 10.34 -3.29
N PHE A 41 -0.58 11.36 -2.45
CA PHE A 41 -1.45 11.21 -1.27
C PHE A 41 -2.89 10.87 -1.63
N MET A 42 -3.44 11.43 -2.72
CA MET A 42 -4.79 11.08 -3.20
C MET A 42 -4.84 9.61 -3.63
N ALA A 43 -3.81 9.11 -4.33
CA ALA A 43 -3.71 7.70 -4.72
C ALA A 43 -3.58 6.78 -3.50
N CYS A 44 -2.75 7.15 -2.51
CA CYS A 44 -2.62 6.44 -1.25
C CYS A 44 -3.94 6.44 -0.47
N GLY A 45 -4.59 7.59 -0.33
CA GLY A 45 -5.89 7.70 0.34
C GLY A 45 -6.99 6.90 -0.34
N TYR A 46 -7.00 6.87 -1.68
CA TYR A 46 -7.89 6.01 -2.45
C TYR A 46 -7.68 4.52 -2.15
N ALA A 47 -6.41 4.08 -2.11
CA ALA A 47 -6.08 2.70 -1.78
C ALA A 47 -6.49 2.35 -0.33
N LYS A 48 -6.19 3.23 0.63
CA LYS A 48 -6.60 3.06 2.05
C LYS A 48 -8.10 2.92 2.21
N TYR A 49 -8.88 3.74 1.49
CA TYR A 49 -10.34 3.79 1.65
C TYR A 49 -11.06 2.66 0.91
N THR A 50 -10.58 2.31 -0.29
CA THR A 50 -11.28 1.36 -1.17
C THR A 50 -10.72 -0.05 -1.13
N GLY A 51 -9.50 -0.26 -0.62
CA GLY A 51 -8.74 -1.50 -0.75
C GLY A 51 -8.24 -1.79 -2.18
N LYS A 52 -8.54 -0.91 -3.16
CA LYS A 52 -8.17 -1.05 -4.57
C LYS A 52 -6.78 -0.46 -4.84
N LEU A 53 -6.25 -0.75 -6.04
CA LEU A 53 -5.01 -0.14 -6.51
C LEU A 53 -5.19 1.36 -6.74
N GLY A 54 -4.47 2.18 -6.00
CA GLY A 54 -4.35 3.61 -6.26
C GLY A 54 -3.40 3.87 -7.42
N ALA A 55 -3.62 4.93 -8.21
CA ALA A 55 -2.71 5.26 -9.30
C ALA A 55 -2.41 6.77 -9.34
N CYS A 56 -1.13 7.12 -9.52
CA CYS A 56 -0.69 8.50 -9.71
C CYS A 56 0.25 8.64 -10.90
N LEU A 57 0.25 9.85 -11.49
CA LEU A 57 0.97 10.18 -12.71
C LEU A 57 1.66 11.53 -12.56
N ALA A 58 2.94 11.60 -12.91
CA ALA A 58 3.72 12.82 -12.90
C ALA A 58 4.66 12.91 -14.11
N THR A 59 5.03 14.12 -14.46
CA THR A 59 6.03 14.38 -15.51
C THR A 59 7.43 13.93 -15.09
N SER A 60 8.39 14.07 -15.97
CA SER A 60 9.82 13.79 -15.76
C SER A 60 10.45 14.68 -14.68
N GLY A 61 11.59 14.27 -14.17
CA GLY A 61 12.41 15.07 -13.26
C GLY A 61 11.68 15.48 -11.99
N PRO A 62 11.47 16.78 -11.76
CA PRO A 62 10.85 17.29 -10.52
C PRO A 62 9.45 16.72 -10.28
N GLY A 63 8.67 16.42 -11.31
CA GLY A 63 7.36 15.79 -11.13
C GLY A 63 7.44 14.44 -10.46
N GLY A 64 8.38 13.58 -10.90
CA GLY A 64 8.64 12.31 -10.24
C GLY A 64 9.16 12.47 -8.81
N ILE A 65 10.05 13.45 -8.56
CA ILE A 65 10.58 13.73 -7.21
C ILE A 65 9.45 14.06 -6.24
N HIS A 66 8.50 14.90 -6.65
CA HIS A 66 7.41 15.34 -5.79
C HIS A 66 6.46 14.21 -5.38
N LEU A 67 6.33 13.13 -6.17
CA LEU A 67 5.50 11.98 -5.77
C LEU A 67 5.99 11.27 -4.51
N LEU A 68 7.29 11.30 -4.21
CA LEU A 68 7.92 10.44 -3.22
C LEU A 68 7.30 10.54 -1.85
N ASN A 69 6.95 11.73 -1.37
CA ASN A 69 6.41 11.88 -0.03
C ASN A 69 5.11 11.08 0.17
N GLY A 70 4.16 11.21 -0.74
CA GLY A 70 2.93 10.42 -0.69
C GLY A 70 3.14 8.93 -0.98
N LEU A 71 4.17 8.58 -1.75
CA LEU A 71 4.51 7.18 -2.00
C LEU A 71 5.18 6.52 -0.79
N TYR A 72 5.95 7.27 0.02
CA TYR A 72 6.45 6.75 1.29
C TYR A 72 5.33 6.51 2.30
N ASP A 73 4.30 7.36 2.34
CA ASP A 73 3.09 7.07 3.11
C ASP A 73 2.45 5.73 2.67
N ALA A 74 2.32 5.53 1.36
CA ALA A 74 1.80 4.27 0.82
C ALA A 74 2.69 3.06 1.17
N LYS A 75 4.02 3.20 1.07
CA LYS A 75 4.98 2.14 1.43
C LYS A 75 4.86 1.74 2.90
N LEU A 76 4.91 2.73 3.79
CA LEU A 76 4.92 2.50 5.24
C LEU A 76 3.60 1.94 5.75
N ASP A 77 2.50 2.31 5.12
CA ASP A 77 1.17 1.84 5.47
C ASP A 77 0.72 0.63 4.65
N GLY A 78 1.62 0.03 3.84
CA GLY A 78 1.30 -1.17 3.07
C GLY A 78 0.15 -0.96 2.08
N GLN A 79 0.12 0.18 1.37
CA GLN A 79 -0.93 0.49 0.40
C GLN A 79 -0.51 0.19 -1.04
N PRO A 80 -1.35 -0.50 -1.83
CA PRO A 80 -1.05 -0.75 -3.22
C PRO A 80 -1.20 0.54 -4.04
N VAL A 81 -0.08 1.05 -4.58
CA VAL A 81 -0.08 2.24 -5.43
C VAL A 81 0.78 2.01 -6.68
N LEU A 82 0.22 2.29 -7.84
CA LEU A 82 0.92 2.39 -9.12
C LEU A 82 1.34 3.85 -9.35
N ALA A 83 2.63 4.11 -9.35
CA ALA A 83 3.21 5.40 -9.72
C ALA A 83 3.75 5.33 -11.15
N ILE A 84 3.32 6.25 -12.00
CA ILE A 84 3.81 6.39 -13.37
C ILE A 84 4.50 7.73 -13.49
N THR A 85 5.73 7.74 -13.97
CA THR A 85 6.45 8.97 -14.25
C THR A 85 6.84 9.04 -15.73
N GLY A 86 6.84 10.23 -16.27
CA GLY A 86 7.51 10.51 -17.54
C GLY A 86 9.03 10.44 -17.38
N HIS A 87 9.70 10.40 -18.51
CA HIS A 87 11.14 10.61 -18.60
C HIS A 87 11.46 11.41 -19.86
N HIS A 88 12.71 11.82 -19.98
CA HIS A 88 13.24 12.42 -21.20
C HIS A 88 13.22 11.44 -22.38
N TYR A 89 13.57 11.88 -23.57
CA TYR A 89 13.77 10.99 -24.73
C TYR A 89 14.73 9.86 -24.37
N HIS A 90 14.42 8.64 -24.79
CA HIS A 90 15.17 7.46 -24.38
C HIS A 90 16.67 7.50 -24.72
N ASP A 91 17.05 8.20 -25.80
CA ASP A 91 18.42 8.39 -26.28
C ASP A 91 19.16 9.59 -25.63
N LEU A 92 18.47 10.37 -24.78
CA LEU A 92 19.03 11.49 -24.02
C LEU A 92 19.10 11.23 -22.51
N ILE A 93 18.74 10.06 -22.07
CA ILE A 93 18.79 9.68 -20.64
C ILE A 93 20.26 9.57 -20.19
N ASP A 94 20.55 10.08 -19.00
CA ASP A 94 21.89 10.14 -18.41
C ASP A 94 22.91 11.02 -19.21
N THR A 95 22.40 12.00 -19.99
CA THR A 95 23.23 12.95 -20.76
C THR A 95 23.26 14.36 -20.18
N HIS A 96 22.68 14.57 -19.00
CA HIS A 96 22.49 15.90 -18.38
C HIS A 96 21.53 16.81 -19.16
N ALA A 97 20.59 16.23 -19.89
CA ALA A 97 19.50 16.96 -20.53
C ALA A 97 18.58 17.62 -19.48
N GLN A 98 17.75 18.57 -19.91
CA GLN A 98 16.80 19.23 -19.00
C GLN A 98 15.89 18.21 -18.32
N GLN A 99 15.76 18.28 -16.99
CA GLN A 99 14.94 17.36 -16.19
C GLN A 99 15.38 15.88 -16.24
N ASP A 100 16.62 15.62 -16.64
CA ASP A 100 17.21 14.28 -16.68
C ASP A 100 17.58 13.83 -15.26
N VAL A 101 16.58 13.34 -14.52
CA VAL A 101 16.73 12.77 -13.20
C VAL A 101 16.60 11.25 -13.30
N ASN A 102 17.54 10.51 -12.75
CA ASN A 102 17.50 9.06 -12.74
C ASN A 102 16.42 8.55 -11.77
N LEU A 103 15.17 8.56 -12.24
CA LEU A 103 14.01 8.15 -11.45
C LEU A 103 14.05 6.66 -11.09
N ASP A 104 14.70 5.81 -11.90
CA ASP A 104 14.85 4.39 -11.59
C ASP A 104 15.65 4.19 -10.29
N ARG A 105 16.71 4.99 -10.08
CA ARG A 105 17.46 4.96 -8.82
C ARG A 105 16.72 5.65 -7.69
N LEU A 106 16.07 6.76 -7.99
CA LEU A 106 15.36 7.53 -6.97
C LEU A 106 14.22 6.75 -6.33
N PHE A 107 13.50 5.94 -7.11
CA PHE A 107 12.38 5.12 -6.64
C PHE A 107 12.81 3.75 -6.10
N ALA A 108 14.09 3.41 -6.11
CA ALA A 108 14.57 2.08 -5.74
C ALA A 108 14.22 1.68 -4.29
N ASP A 109 14.21 2.63 -3.35
CA ASP A 109 13.83 2.34 -1.97
C ASP A 109 12.32 2.29 -1.78
N VAL A 110 11.57 3.23 -2.38
CA VAL A 110 10.14 3.34 -2.12
C VAL A 110 9.32 2.23 -2.80
N ALA A 111 9.78 1.71 -3.94
CA ALA A 111 9.01 0.79 -4.78
C ALA A 111 9.43 -0.67 -4.62
N VAL A 112 8.45 -1.56 -4.45
CA VAL A 112 8.65 -3.03 -4.48
C VAL A 112 8.82 -3.56 -5.91
N TYR A 113 8.42 -2.78 -6.92
CA TYR A 113 8.68 -3.00 -8.33
C TYR A 113 8.99 -1.66 -8.98
N ASN A 114 10.11 -1.58 -9.66
CA ASN A 114 10.58 -0.34 -10.26
C ASN A 114 11.25 -0.65 -11.60
N THR A 115 10.74 -0.08 -12.68
CA THR A 115 11.27 -0.36 -14.01
C THR A 115 11.01 0.75 -15.00
N ARG A 116 11.81 0.75 -16.09
CA ARG A 116 11.66 1.65 -17.24
C ARG A 116 11.04 0.91 -18.41
N VAL A 117 10.14 1.57 -19.12
CA VAL A 117 9.62 1.09 -20.41
C VAL A 117 10.71 1.21 -21.46
N MET A 118 10.98 0.11 -22.18
CA MET A 118 12.05 0.01 -23.18
C MET A 118 11.53 0.00 -24.63
N GLY A 119 10.23 0.21 -24.83
CA GLY A 119 9.57 0.24 -26.14
C GLY A 119 8.11 -0.12 -26.06
N ALA A 120 7.35 0.15 -27.10
CA ALA A 120 5.90 -0.04 -27.11
C ALA A 120 5.46 -1.49 -26.79
N ALA A 121 6.18 -2.49 -27.30
CA ALA A 121 5.87 -3.90 -27.05
C ALA A 121 6.18 -4.36 -25.60
N HIS A 122 6.87 -3.54 -24.80
CA HIS A 122 7.19 -3.83 -23.39
C HIS A 122 6.08 -3.39 -22.42
N VAL A 123 5.25 -2.42 -22.81
CA VAL A 123 4.28 -1.74 -21.94
C VAL A 123 3.32 -2.71 -21.26
N GLU A 124 2.69 -3.61 -22.02
CA GLU A 124 1.70 -4.56 -21.51
C GLU A 124 2.27 -5.40 -20.35
N ASN A 125 3.48 -5.96 -20.55
CA ASN A 125 4.13 -6.80 -19.55
C ASN A 125 4.52 -6.03 -18.29
N VAL A 126 5.04 -4.80 -18.48
CA VAL A 126 5.47 -3.93 -17.39
C VAL A 126 4.27 -3.49 -16.53
N VAL A 127 3.20 -3.03 -17.18
CA VAL A 127 1.99 -2.57 -16.47
C VAL A 127 1.33 -3.73 -15.72
N ASP A 128 1.18 -4.89 -16.38
CA ASP A 128 0.63 -6.07 -15.73
C ASP A 128 1.43 -6.46 -14.48
N LEU A 129 2.76 -6.56 -14.61
CA LEU A 129 3.61 -6.96 -13.50
C LEU A 129 3.64 -5.91 -12.40
N ALA A 130 3.61 -4.62 -12.74
CA ALA A 130 3.55 -3.53 -11.77
C ALA A 130 2.26 -3.57 -10.95
N CYS A 131 1.10 -3.67 -11.60
CA CYS A 131 -0.19 -3.77 -10.93
C CYS A 131 -0.26 -5.01 -10.02
N ARG A 132 0.14 -6.16 -10.56
CA ARG A 132 0.17 -7.43 -9.81
C ARG A 132 1.07 -7.36 -8.59
N THR A 133 2.26 -6.78 -8.74
CA THR A 133 3.23 -6.65 -7.65
C THR A 133 2.74 -5.69 -6.57
N ALA A 134 2.22 -4.52 -6.97
CA ALA A 134 1.66 -3.55 -6.02
C ALA A 134 0.54 -4.17 -5.17
N LEU A 135 -0.40 -4.88 -5.81
CA LEU A 135 -1.50 -5.55 -5.12
C LEU A 135 -1.01 -6.73 -4.27
N GLY A 136 -0.13 -7.58 -4.82
CA GLY A 136 0.32 -8.81 -4.15
C GLY A 136 1.23 -8.56 -2.95
N TYR A 137 2.05 -7.51 -2.99
CA TYR A 137 2.94 -7.12 -1.88
C TYR A 137 2.39 -5.98 -1.02
N ARG A 138 1.25 -5.41 -1.39
CA ARG A 138 0.66 -4.22 -0.75
C ARG A 138 1.71 -3.12 -0.62
N GLY A 139 2.17 -2.62 -1.77
CA GLY A 139 3.25 -1.63 -1.81
C GLY A 139 3.23 -0.83 -3.10
N VAL A 140 4.23 0.01 -3.26
CA VAL A 140 4.37 0.90 -4.41
C VAL A 140 5.02 0.17 -5.58
N ALA A 141 4.42 0.23 -6.77
CA ALA A 141 5.08 -0.10 -8.02
C ALA A 141 5.31 1.17 -8.84
N HIS A 142 6.49 1.31 -9.43
CA HIS A 142 6.85 2.46 -10.25
C HIS A 142 7.18 2.05 -11.69
N ILE A 143 6.64 2.80 -12.63
CA ILE A 143 6.93 2.70 -14.07
C ILE A 143 7.46 4.03 -14.56
N ASN A 144 8.67 4.02 -15.08
CA ASN A 144 9.30 5.17 -15.73
C ASN A 144 9.12 5.08 -17.24
N PHE A 145 8.47 6.07 -17.86
CA PHE A 145 8.04 6.00 -19.26
C PHE A 145 8.65 7.12 -20.08
N PRO A 146 9.71 6.85 -20.88
CA PRO A 146 10.30 7.86 -21.79
C PRO A 146 9.26 8.46 -22.72
N VAL A 147 9.30 9.80 -22.90
CA VAL A 147 8.26 10.57 -23.59
C VAL A 147 8.09 10.14 -25.05
N ASP A 148 9.17 9.87 -25.74
CA ASP A 148 9.17 9.49 -27.15
C ASP A 148 8.68 8.05 -27.41
N LEU A 149 8.64 7.22 -26.38
CA LEU A 149 8.07 5.89 -26.47
C LEU A 149 6.54 5.87 -26.28
N GLN A 150 5.97 6.95 -25.71
CA GLN A 150 4.54 7.04 -25.41
C GLN A 150 3.65 7.12 -26.66
N ASP A 151 4.18 7.64 -27.78
CA ASP A 151 3.47 7.79 -29.05
C ASP A 151 3.73 6.63 -30.02
N GLN A 152 4.54 5.65 -29.62
CA GLN A 152 4.87 4.52 -30.48
C GLN A 152 3.75 3.47 -30.52
N GLU A 153 3.44 3.00 -31.72
CA GLU A 153 2.58 1.84 -31.92
C GLU A 153 3.35 0.53 -31.73
N VAL A 154 2.67 -0.48 -31.21
CA VAL A 154 3.23 -1.84 -31.13
C VAL A 154 3.23 -2.45 -32.53
N ARG A 155 4.35 -2.34 -33.25
CA ARG A 155 4.51 -2.91 -34.61
C ARG A 155 4.95 -4.37 -34.57
N GLU A 156 5.96 -4.66 -33.77
CA GLU A 156 6.56 -5.99 -33.65
C GLU A 156 6.78 -6.38 -32.21
N ARG A 157 6.61 -7.67 -31.93
CA ARG A 157 6.97 -8.30 -30.66
C ARG A 157 8.09 -9.30 -30.90
N SER A 158 8.99 -9.47 -29.92
CA SER A 158 9.96 -10.57 -29.98
C SER A 158 9.24 -11.92 -30.02
N LYS A 159 9.89 -12.95 -30.56
CA LYS A 159 9.33 -14.31 -30.67
C LYS A 159 8.83 -14.90 -29.34
N ARG A 160 9.32 -14.40 -28.24
CA ARG A 160 8.96 -14.85 -26.88
C ARG A 160 7.95 -13.96 -26.19
N ASN A 161 7.68 -12.76 -26.70
CA ASN A 161 6.69 -11.85 -26.16
C ASN A 161 5.33 -12.13 -26.83
N VAL A 162 4.60 -13.07 -26.28
CA VAL A 162 3.28 -13.49 -26.81
C VAL A 162 2.21 -12.58 -26.22
N ALA A 163 1.35 -12.03 -27.06
CA ALA A 163 0.24 -11.20 -26.63
C ALA A 163 -0.73 -11.98 -25.73
N ASN A 164 -1.35 -11.30 -24.77
CA ASN A 164 -2.36 -11.85 -23.88
C ASN A 164 -1.90 -13.06 -23.02
N HIS A 165 -0.59 -13.13 -22.71
CA HIS A 165 -0.09 -14.14 -21.79
C HIS A 165 -0.14 -13.70 -20.32
N THR A 166 -0.55 -12.46 -20.05
CA THR A 166 -0.72 -11.90 -18.72
C THR A 166 -2.00 -12.39 -18.07
N SER A 167 -2.04 -12.42 -16.76
CA SER A 167 -3.22 -12.80 -15.97
C SER A 167 -3.74 -11.60 -15.21
N ASP A 168 -5.05 -11.36 -15.30
CA ASP A 168 -5.78 -10.36 -14.52
C ASP A 168 -6.34 -10.92 -13.20
N VAL A 169 -6.03 -12.17 -12.88
CA VAL A 169 -6.46 -12.81 -11.66
C VAL A 169 -5.37 -12.72 -10.60
N LEU A 170 -5.64 -11.97 -9.55
CA LEU A 170 -4.86 -12.00 -8.32
C LEU A 170 -5.56 -12.91 -7.31
N ALA A 171 -4.97 -14.08 -7.06
CA ALA A 171 -5.43 -14.90 -5.96
C ALA A 171 -5.02 -14.23 -4.63
N HIS A 172 -5.98 -13.96 -3.77
CA HIS A 172 -5.68 -13.57 -2.40
C HIS A 172 -4.96 -14.74 -1.72
N ARG A 173 -3.68 -14.57 -1.45
CA ARG A 173 -2.88 -15.56 -0.75
C ARG A 173 -3.05 -15.34 0.75
N ALA A 174 -4.08 -15.95 1.34
CA ALA A 174 -4.15 -16.07 2.78
C ALA A 174 -2.96 -16.94 3.24
N ARG A 175 -2.13 -16.40 4.12
CA ARG A 175 -1.10 -17.17 4.80
C ARG A 175 -1.77 -17.87 5.98
N LEU A 176 -1.98 -19.18 5.86
CA LEU A 176 -2.49 -19.97 6.97
C LEU A 176 -1.32 -20.35 7.89
N PRO A 177 -1.40 -20.06 9.19
CA PRO A 177 -0.41 -20.53 10.15
C PRO A 177 -0.44 -22.06 10.27
N ALA A 178 0.67 -22.66 10.66
CA ALA A 178 0.68 -24.07 11.00
C ALA A 178 -0.16 -24.31 12.27
N GLU A 179 -0.87 -25.46 12.33
CA GLU A 179 -1.71 -25.81 13.50
C GLU A 179 -0.89 -25.79 14.81
N ALA A 180 0.35 -26.27 14.77
CA ALA A 180 1.25 -26.23 15.93
C ALA A 180 1.51 -24.80 16.47
N ASP A 181 1.51 -23.80 15.62
CA ASP A 181 1.71 -22.40 16.03
C ASP A 181 0.41 -21.81 16.60
N ILE A 182 -0.74 -22.20 16.05
CA ILE A 182 -2.05 -21.86 16.65
C ILE A 182 -2.18 -22.44 18.05
N VAL A 183 -1.79 -23.70 18.24
CA VAL A 183 -1.81 -24.35 19.56
C VAL A 183 -0.89 -23.63 20.56
N LYS A 184 0.32 -23.22 20.13
CA LYS A 184 1.23 -22.44 21.00
C LYS A 184 0.66 -21.07 21.36
N ALA A 185 0.08 -20.37 20.38
CA ALA A 185 -0.57 -19.08 20.61
C ALA A 185 -1.73 -19.20 21.60
N ALA A 186 -2.60 -20.19 21.40
CA ALA A 186 -3.71 -20.50 22.31
C ALA A 186 -3.21 -20.84 23.73
N ALA A 187 -2.13 -21.60 23.87
CA ALA A 187 -1.55 -21.92 25.18
C ALA A 187 -1.03 -20.67 25.91
N VAL A 188 -0.45 -19.69 25.18
CA VAL A 188 -0.03 -18.41 25.77
C VAL A 188 -1.25 -17.64 26.27
N LEU A 189 -2.30 -17.52 25.47
CA LEU A 189 -3.52 -16.78 25.80
C LEU A 189 -4.27 -17.42 26.97
N ASN A 190 -4.48 -18.76 26.95
CA ASN A 190 -5.21 -19.49 28.00
C ASN A 190 -4.49 -19.51 29.35
N GLY A 191 -3.19 -19.31 29.38
CA GLY A 191 -2.38 -19.36 30.60
C GLY A 191 -2.36 -18.07 31.41
N ARG A 192 -3.15 -17.02 31.03
CA ARG A 192 -3.04 -15.67 31.58
C ARG A 192 -4.40 -15.08 31.96
N LYS A 193 -4.38 -13.96 32.69
CA LYS A 193 -5.59 -13.35 33.25
C LYS A 193 -5.89 -11.93 32.79
N LYS A 194 -4.87 -11.17 32.40
CA LYS A 194 -5.01 -9.77 32.00
C LYS A 194 -4.54 -9.64 30.54
N ILE A 195 -5.43 -10.01 29.62
CA ILE A 195 -5.15 -9.97 28.20
C ILE A 195 -5.65 -8.66 27.61
N ALA A 196 -4.85 -8.03 26.73
CA ALA A 196 -5.28 -6.92 25.91
C ALA A 196 -5.11 -7.28 24.42
N ILE A 197 -6.05 -6.85 23.59
CA ILE A 197 -6.01 -7.05 22.13
C ILE A 197 -5.69 -5.71 21.47
N LEU A 198 -4.60 -5.63 20.71
CA LEU A 198 -4.25 -4.47 19.89
C LEU A 198 -4.47 -4.81 18.43
N CYS A 199 -5.49 -4.21 17.81
CA CYS A 199 -5.82 -4.46 16.41
C CYS A 199 -5.39 -3.29 15.50
N GLY A 200 -4.93 -3.62 14.30
CA GLY A 200 -4.53 -2.69 13.27
C GLY A 200 -5.27 -2.88 11.96
N GLN A 201 -4.70 -2.34 10.89
CA GLN A 201 -5.28 -2.37 9.55
C GLN A 201 -5.54 -3.77 9.02
N GLY A 202 -4.67 -4.74 9.34
CA GLY A 202 -4.84 -6.13 8.87
C GLY A 202 -6.05 -6.85 9.50
N ALA A 203 -6.71 -6.24 10.47
CA ALA A 203 -7.89 -6.78 11.14
C ALA A 203 -9.22 -6.15 10.66
N LEU A 204 -9.21 -5.29 9.62
CA LEU A 204 -10.40 -4.56 9.17
C LEU A 204 -11.55 -5.47 8.71
N ASP A 205 -11.24 -6.64 8.18
CA ASP A 205 -12.24 -7.61 7.69
C ASP A 205 -12.51 -8.76 8.68
N ALA A 206 -12.09 -8.62 9.95
CA ALA A 206 -12.20 -9.65 10.99
C ALA A 206 -12.93 -9.15 12.24
N THR A 207 -13.95 -8.30 12.07
CA THR A 207 -14.71 -7.68 13.18
C THR A 207 -15.36 -8.74 14.09
N ASP A 208 -16.07 -9.69 13.49
CA ASP A 208 -16.82 -10.71 14.23
C ASP A 208 -15.88 -11.64 14.99
N GLU A 209 -14.77 -12.05 14.36
CA GLU A 209 -13.75 -12.88 14.99
C GLU A 209 -13.03 -12.14 16.12
N LEU A 210 -12.75 -10.84 15.97
CA LEU A 210 -12.15 -10.03 17.03
C LEU A 210 -13.06 -9.94 18.25
N GLU A 211 -14.35 -9.66 18.04
CA GLU A 211 -15.33 -9.58 19.13
C GLU A 211 -15.55 -10.94 19.81
N GLU A 212 -15.63 -12.03 19.04
CA GLU A 212 -15.73 -13.38 19.59
C GLU A 212 -14.50 -13.75 20.44
N VAL A 213 -13.29 -13.43 19.97
CA VAL A 213 -12.06 -13.67 20.74
C VAL A 213 -12.01 -12.80 21.98
N ALA A 214 -12.41 -11.53 21.88
CA ALA A 214 -12.49 -10.61 23.01
C ALA A 214 -13.44 -11.11 24.10
N GLU A 215 -14.62 -11.58 23.71
CA GLU A 215 -15.59 -12.17 24.65
C GLU A 215 -15.03 -13.41 25.34
N ARG A 216 -14.48 -14.37 24.58
CA ARG A 216 -13.90 -15.61 25.11
C ARG A 216 -12.74 -15.38 26.07
N LEU A 217 -11.92 -14.38 25.82
CA LEU A 217 -10.75 -14.06 26.62
C LEU A 217 -11.05 -13.04 27.74
N GLY A 218 -12.22 -12.40 27.73
CA GLY A 218 -12.54 -11.28 28.61
C GLY A 218 -11.57 -10.11 28.41
N ALA A 219 -11.14 -9.86 27.16
CA ALA A 219 -10.05 -8.95 26.83
C ALA A 219 -10.56 -7.69 26.11
N PRO A 220 -10.13 -6.49 26.51
CA PRO A 220 -10.47 -5.27 25.80
C PRO A 220 -9.76 -5.19 24.43
N ILE A 221 -10.48 -4.65 23.45
CA ILE A 221 -9.96 -4.36 22.11
C ILE A 221 -9.50 -2.91 22.06
N ILE A 222 -8.24 -2.71 21.71
CA ILE A 222 -7.56 -1.44 21.56
C ILE A 222 -7.24 -1.25 20.08
N LYS A 223 -7.53 -0.07 19.52
CA LYS A 223 -7.39 0.20 18.08
C LYS A 223 -6.15 1.04 17.79
N ALA A 224 -5.25 0.55 16.95
CA ALA A 224 -4.26 1.39 16.28
C ALA A 224 -4.96 2.37 15.31
N LEU A 225 -4.32 3.47 14.93
CA LEU A 225 -4.95 4.50 14.08
C LEU A 225 -5.50 3.93 12.77
N LEU A 226 -4.71 3.14 12.03
CA LEU A 226 -5.15 2.49 10.78
C LEU A 226 -6.16 1.35 11.03
N GLY A 227 -6.24 0.84 12.25
CA GLY A 227 -7.23 -0.16 12.68
C GLY A 227 -8.50 0.45 13.29
N LYS A 228 -8.73 1.77 13.13
CA LYS A 228 -9.88 2.47 13.73
C LYS A 228 -11.23 1.82 13.41
N ALA A 229 -11.38 1.27 12.22
CA ALA A 229 -12.60 0.61 11.75
C ALA A 229 -12.62 -0.90 11.97
N ALA A 230 -11.62 -1.51 12.63
CA ALA A 230 -11.58 -2.96 12.86
C ALA A 230 -12.77 -3.46 13.72
N VAL A 231 -13.22 -2.63 14.66
CA VAL A 231 -14.50 -2.84 15.38
C VAL A 231 -15.22 -1.50 15.49
N PRO A 232 -16.57 -1.48 15.53
CA PRO A 232 -17.37 -0.27 15.73
C PRO A 232 -16.99 0.44 17.02
N ASP A 233 -17.10 1.76 17.07
CA ASP A 233 -16.86 2.52 18.30
C ASP A 233 -17.87 2.22 19.42
N MET A 234 -19.02 1.68 19.05
CA MET A 234 -20.07 1.24 20.00
C MET A 234 -19.91 -0.22 20.44
N SER A 235 -18.87 -0.92 20.00
CA SER A 235 -18.57 -2.27 20.45
C SER A 235 -18.38 -2.29 21.98
N PRO A 236 -18.98 -3.23 22.71
CA PRO A 236 -18.84 -3.33 24.17
C PRO A 236 -17.42 -3.76 24.59
N TYR A 237 -16.65 -4.24 23.64
CA TYR A 237 -15.29 -4.73 23.90
C TYR A 237 -14.20 -3.68 23.69
N THR A 238 -14.48 -2.56 22.98
CA THR A 238 -13.43 -1.59 22.69
C THR A 238 -13.27 -0.52 23.77
N THR A 239 -12.01 -0.22 24.09
CA THR A 239 -11.64 0.91 24.95
C THR A 239 -11.25 2.15 24.14
N GLY A 240 -11.25 2.04 22.81
CA GLY A 240 -10.89 3.13 21.90
C GLY A 240 -9.53 2.98 21.26
N GLY A 241 -8.91 4.09 20.88
CA GLY A 241 -7.61 4.12 20.22
C GLY A 241 -6.44 4.19 21.20
N ILE A 242 -5.23 3.92 20.67
CA ILE A 242 -3.95 4.08 21.38
C ILE A 242 -3.03 5.04 20.62
N GLY A 243 -2.05 5.61 21.29
CA GLY A 243 -1.10 6.58 20.75
C GLY A 243 -1.42 8.00 21.21
N LEU A 244 -0.83 9.01 20.55
CA LEU A 244 -0.98 10.43 20.92
C LEU A 244 -2.44 10.91 20.96
N LEU A 245 -3.31 10.31 20.15
CA LEU A 245 -4.75 10.58 20.09
C LEU A 245 -5.57 9.47 20.76
N GLY A 246 -4.92 8.65 21.56
CA GLY A 246 -5.53 7.52 22.25
C GLY A 246 -6.38 7.89 23.45
N THR A 247 -7.04 6.91 24.02
CA THR A 247 -7.87 7.04 25.21
C THR A 247 -7.13 6.52 26.45
N LYS A 248 -7.44 7.10 27.61
CA LYS A 248 -6.86 6.65 28.88
C LYS A 248 -7.18 5.17 29.19
N PRO A 249 -8.42 4.65 29.01
CA PRO A 249 -8.70 3.23 29.21
C PRO A 249 -7.85 2.30 28.34
N SER A 250 -7.56 2.68 27.08
CA SER A 250 -6.68 1.90 26.21
C SER A 250 -5.25 1.85 26.72
N GLN A 251 -4.73 2.99 27.18
CA GLN A 251 -3.39 3.07 27.77
C GLN A 251 -3.29 2.22 29.05
N GLU A 252 -4.24 2.36 29.96
CA GLU A 252 -4.29 1.56 31.20
C GLU A 252 -4.39 0.06 30.94
N ALA A 253 -5.18 -0.35 29.92
CA ALA A 253 -5.29 -1.75 29.55
C ALA A 253 -3.98 -2.33 29.03
N LEU A 254 -3.22 -1.58 28.20
CA LEU A 254 -1.90 -2.00 27.74
C LEU A 254 -0.84 -2.01 28.86
N GLU A 255 -0.84 -1.03 29.75
CA GLU A 255 0.11 -0.97 30.86
C GLU A 255 -0.08 -2.09 31.89
N GLN A 256 -1.31 -2.54 32.05
CA GLN A 256 -1.68 -3.53 33.07
C GLN A 256 -1.77 -4.97 32.54
N CYS A 257 -1.71 -5.18 31.22
CA CYS A 257 -1.84 -6.52 30.68
C CYS A 257 -0.60 -7.38 30.99
N ASP A 258 -0.81 -8.67 31.19
CA ASP A 258 0.23 -9.69 31.29
C ASP A 258 0.40 -10.46 29.98
N THR A 259 -0.52 -10.26 29.04
CA THR A 259 -0.50 -10.83 27.68
C THR A 259 -1.06 -9.82 26.69
N LEU A 260 -0.32 -9.60 25.61
CA LEU A 260 -0.73 -8.75 24.47
C LEU A 260 -0.96 -9.61 23.23
N LEU A 261 -2.19 -9.60 22.72
CA LEU A 261 -2.54 -10.14 21.42
C LEU A 261 -2.53 -9.01 20.39
N MET A 262 -1.61 -9.04 19.45
CA MET A 262 -1.53 -8.11 18.34
C MET A 262 -2.16 -8.76 17.09
N VAL A 263 -3.09 -8.05 16.43
CA VAL A 263 -3.78 -8.57 15.25
C VAL A 263 -3.69 -7.56 14.11
N GLY A 264 -3.01 -7.93 13.03
CA GLY A 264 -2.88 -7.12 11.82
C GLY A 264 -2.27 -5.74 12.07
N THR A 265 -1.25 -5.66 12.92
CA THR A 265 -0.63 -4.39 13.28
C THR A 265 0.87 -4.53 13.54
N SER A 266 1.63 -3.60 12.96
CA SER A 266 3.06 -3.37 13.24
C SER A 266 3.29 -2.17 14.17
N PHE A 267 2.33 -1.79 15.00
CA PHE A 267 2.27 -0.58 15.81
C PHE A 267 3.66 -0.08 16.26
N PRO A 268 4.15 1.06 15.74
CA PRO A 268 5.56 1.44 15.86
C PRO A 268 5.90 2.22 17.14
N TYR A 269 4.89 2.64 17.91
CA TYR A 269 5.07 3.53 19.04
C TYR A 269 5.31 2.73 20.33
N ILE A 270 6.56 2.30 20.53
CA ILE A 270 6.97 1.40 21.62
C ILE A 270 6.63 1.96 23.01
N GLU A 271 6.65 3.28 23.17
CA GLU A 271 6.33 3.97 24.43
C GLU A 271 4.91 3.69 24.96
N PHE A 272 3.98 3.33 24.09
CA PHE A 272 2.60 2.98 24.46
C PHE A 272 2.39 1.48 24.69
N LEU A 273 3.38 0.65 24.36
CA LEU A 273 3.31 -0.79 24.58
C LEU A 273 3.71 -1.17 26.01
N PRO A 274 3.34 -2.38 26.51
CA PRO A 274 3.82 -2.86 27.79
C PRO A 274 5.35 -2.81 27.87
N LYS A 275 5.87 -2.50 29.04
CA LYS A 275 7.33 -2.47 29.25
C LYS A 275 7.95 -3.84 28.95
N PRO A 276 9.19 -3.89 28.47
CA PRO A 276 9.87 -5.15 28.22
C PRO A 276 9.81 -6.09 29.43
N GLY A 277 9.35 -7.32 29.21
CA GLY A 277 9.19 -8.35 30.24
C GLY A 277 7.89 -8.28 31.06
N ALA A 278 7.07 -7.23 30.92
CA ALA A 278 5.79 -7.11 31.65
C ALA A 278 4.69 -7.99 31.06
N ALA A 279 4.65 -8.17 29.75
CA ALA A 279 3.66 -8.98 29.06
C ALA A 279 4.30 -10.00 28.11
N ARG A 280 3.61 -11.12 27.87
CA ARG A 280 3.90 -12.02 26.73
C ARG A 280 3.14 -11.55 25.52
N GLY A 281 3.76 -11.69 24.33
CA GLY A 281 3.15 -11.33 23.05
C GLY A 281 2.70 -12.55 22.25
N VAL A 282 1.55 -12.42 21.60
CA VAL A 282 1.09 -13.25 20.48
C VAL A 282 0.79 -12.27 19.35
N GLN A 283 1.29 -12.54 18.14
CA GLN A 283 1.03 -11.70 16.98
C GLN A 283 0.45 -12.54 15.84
N ILE A 284 -0.60 -12.02 15.23
CA ILE A 284 -1.25 -12.52 14.02
C ILE A 284 -1.12 -11.41 12.97
N ASP A 285 -0.33 -11.71 11.87
CA ASP A 285 -0.03 -10.72 10.82
C ASP A 285 0.23 -11.40 9.47
#